data_5fe87c97c0ef784db62012731905a23a
#
_entry.id   5fe87c97c0ef784db62012731905a23a
#
_cell.length_a   1.000
_cell.length_b   1.000
_cell.length_c   1.000
_cell.angle_alpha   90.00
_cell.angle_beta   90.00
_cell.angle_gamma   90.00
#
_symmetry.space_group_name_H-M   'P 1'
#
loop_
_entity.id
_entity.type
_entity.pdbx_description
1 polymer ?
#
loop_
_entity_poly.entity_id
_entity_poly.type
_entity_poly.pdbx_seq_one_letter_code
_entity_poly.pdbx_strand_id
1 'polypeptide(L)'
;MEIPVIDLKALDGDKRTEAMAQLHEACENWGFFWVKHHGIDESLMEKVKDFVNCHYEKHMEKSFFELDLAKELGPKANPSEVDWESTYFLQHHPKCNIEDFPEIGAEFRKFNQCDSETVEIYIHQLTKVAEKLAEGLSENLGLAKDHIKKTFSPPFIGTKIAKYPHCPDPERVFGLRAHTDAGGIILLLQDDTVPGLEFYKDGMWVPVTPNKDHKIFVNLGDQVEIMSNGIYKSILHRVRAEKEGCRLSIATFYNPGANAVIKPDAKLLYPGGYQFQEYLAYYQGTKFGDKAARFQAIKEMFSK
;
A
#
# COMPACT_ATOMS: atom_id res chain seq x y z
N MET A 1 0.35 -0.82 22.34
CA MET A 1 -0.52 0.09 21.56
C MET A 1 -1.25 -0.79 20.55
N GLU A 2 -2.58 -0.76 20.51
CA GLU A 2 -3.35 -1.66 19.64
C GLU A 2 -3.77 -0.89 18.37
N ILE A 3 -3.53 -1.49 17.20
CA ILE A 3 -3.87 -0.90 15.90
C ILE A 3 -5.39 -0.89 15.75
N PRO A 4 -6.01 0.24 15.36
CA PRO A 4 -7.47 0.34 15.16
C PRO A 4 -7.99 -0.71 14.17
N VAL A 5 -9.22 -1.18 14.42
CA VAL A 5 -9.93 -2.13 13.55
C VAL A 5 -11.26 -1.52 13.12
N ILE A 6 -11.42 -1.27 11.84
CA ILE A 6 -12.62 -0.71 11.24
C ILE A 6 -13.52 -1.83 10.71
N ASP A 7 -14.77 -1.84 11.13
CA ASP A 7 -15.78 -2.73 10.60
C ASP A 7 -16.43 -2.10 9.37
N LEU A 8 -16.04 -2.57 8.18
CA LEU A 8 -16.52 -1.97 6.92
C LEU A 8 -18.03 -2.14 6.72
N LYS A 9 -18.61 -3.23 7.21
CA LYS A 9 -20.06 -3.45 7.15
C LYS A 9 -20.82 -2.44 8.00
N ALA A 10 -20.26 -2.02 9.12
CA ALA A 10 -20.89 -1.05 10.02
C ALA A 10 -21.02 0.35 9.41
N LEU A 11 -20.24 0.67 8.36
CA LEU A 11 -20.36 1.95 7.64
C LEU A 11 -21.69 2.11 6.88
N ASP A 12 -22.47 1.04 6.68
CA ASP A 12 -23.79 1.09 6.03
C ASP A 12 -24.94 0.73 6.98
N GLY A 13 -24.65 0.35 8.23
CA GLY A 13 -25.64 -0.18 9.18
C GLY A 13 -26.06 0.82 10.25
N ASP A 14 -26.80 0.33 11.22
CA ASP A 14 -27.31 1.11 12.37
C ASP A 14 -26.20 1.74 13.23
N LYS A 15 -24.98 1.17 13.19
CA LYS A 15 -23.79 1.67 13.90
C LYS A 15 -22.92 2.61 13.05
N ARG A 16 -23.47 3.14 11.95
CA ARG A 16 -22.72 3.96 11.01
C ARG A 16 -22.02 5.15 11.67
N THR A 17 -22.72 5.87 12.52
CA THR A 17 -22.15 7.07 13.18
C THR A 17 -20.91 6.72 14.02
N GLU A 18 -20.96 5.62 14.77
CA GLU A 18 -19.82 5.14 15.56
C GLU A 18 -18.67 4.67 14.65
N ALA A 19 -18.99 3.88 13.62
CA ALA A 19 -17.98 3.38 12.67
C ALA A 19 -17.30 4.51 11.88
N MET A 20 -18.04 5.55 11.51
CA MET A 20 -17.50 6.76 10.85
C MET A 20 -16.57 7.54 11.79
N ALA A 21 -16.93 7.68 13.06
CA ALA A 21 -16.07 8.32 14.06
C ALA A 21 -14.78 7.51 14.29
N GLN A 22 -14.86 6.18 14.39
CA GLN A 22 -13.69 5.30 14.48
C GLN A 22 -12.79 5.39 13.26
N LEU A 23 -13.36 5.44 12.05
CA LEU A 23 -12.60 5.63 10.82
C LEU A 23 -11.89 6.98 10.81
N HIS A 24 -12.57 8.05 11.21
CA HIS A 24 -11.99 9.38 11.31
C HIS A 24 -10.79 9.40 12.26
N GLU A 25 -10.97 8.90 13.48
CA GLU A 25 -9.92 8.82 14.49
C GLU A 25 -8.72 7.98 14.02
N ALA A 26 -8.98 6.83 13.37
CA ALA A 26 -7.92 5.99 12.82
C ALA A 26 -7.11 6.72 11.74
N CYS A 27 -7.76 7.48 10.87
CA CYS A 27 -7.09 8.24 9.81
C CYS A 27 -6.32 9.45 10.36
N GLU A 28 -6.89 10.17 11.35
CA GLU A 28 -6.30 11.35 11.94
C GLU A 28 -5.11 11.02 12.85
N ASN A 29 -5.27 10.03 13.73
CA ASN A 29 -4.30 9.75 14.79
C ASN A 29 -3.32 8.64 14.43
N TRP A 30 -3.69 7.72 13.51
CA TRP A 30 -2.85 6.58 13.13
C TRP A 30 -2.39 6.65 11.67
N GLY A 31 -3.28 6.99 10.74
CA GLY A 31 -3.01 6.92 9.30
C GLY A 31 -2.95 5.48 8.75
N PHE A 32 -3.18 4.47 9.62
CA PHE A 32 -3.25 3.06 9.26
C PHE A 32 -4.17 2.31 10.22
N PHE A 33 -4.79 1.23 9.73
CA PHE A 33 -5.77 0.44 10.48
C PHE A 33 -6.04 -0.91 9.80
N TRP A 34 -6.66 -1.82 10.54
CA TRP A 34 -7.23 -3.04 10.00
C TRP A 34 -8.67 -2.81 9.53
N VAL A 35 -9.05 -3.50 8.44
CA VAL A 35 -10.44 -3.57 7.97
C VAL A 35 -10.93 -5.01 8.07
N LYS A 36 -12.05 -5.20 8.77
CA LYS A 36 -12.78 -6.46 8.86
C LYS A 36 -14.14 -6.35 8.15
N HIS A 37 -14.77 -7.49 7.86
CA HIS A 37 -16.07 -7.59 7.18
C HIS A 37 -16.11 -6.81 5.84
N HIS A 38 -14.99 -6.86 5.13
CA HIS A 38 -14.79 -6.18 3.83
C HIS A 38 -15.52 -6.88 2.67
N GLY A 39 -16.07 -8.10 2.88
CA GLY A 39 -16.85 -8.82 1.89
C GLY A 39 -16.05 -9.56 0.82
N ILE A 40 -14.72 -9.56 0.89
CA ILE A 40 -13.86 -10.39 0.05
C ILE A 40 -13.87 -11.80 0.62
N ASP A 41 -14.07 -12.79 -0.24
CA ASP A 41 -14.10 -14.19 0.16
C ASP A 41 -12.71 -14.66 0.65
N GLU A 42 -12.68 -15.34 1.80
CA GLU A 42 -11.44 -15.81 2.42
C GLU A 42 -10.72 -16.82 1.52
N SER A 43 -11.46 -17.69 0.85
CA SER A 43 -10.88 -18.67 -0.08
C SER A 43 -10.25 -18.00 -1.31
N LEU A 44 -10.79 -16.87 -1.74
CA LEU A 44 -10.20 -16.04 -2.79
C LEU A 44 -8.87 -15.42 -2.34
N MET A 45 -8.82 -14.91 -1.11
CA MET A 45 -7.59 -14.35 -0.55
C MET A 45 -6.48 -15.39 -0.43
N GLU A 46 -6.81 -16.60 0.03
CA GLU A 46 -5.84 -17.72 0.09
C GLU A 46 -5.36 -18.12 -1.31
N LYS A 47 -6.25 -18.27 -2.28
CA LYS A 47 -5.86 -18.56 -3.68
C LYS A 47 -4.90 -17.51 -4.25
N VAL A 48 -5.09 -16.23 -3.93
CA VAL A 48 -4.17 -15.15 -4.37
C VAL A 48 -2.80 -15.30 -3.69
N LYS A 49 -2.75 -15.62 -2.41
CA LYS A 49 -1.48 -15.89 -1.70
C LYS A 49 -0.76 -17.09 -2.29
N ASP A 50 -1.48 -18.19 -2.53
CA ASP A 50 -0.93 -19.42 -3.11
C ASP A 50 -0.35 -19.17 -4.51
N PHE A 51 -1.08 -18.40 -5.33
CA PHE A 51 -0.60 -17.99 -6.66
C PHE A 51 0.73 -17.24 -6.56
N VAL A 52 0.83 -16.25 -5.68
CA VAL A 52 2.06 -15.46 -5.52
C VAL A 52 3.21 -16.31 -4.99
N ASN A 53 2.97 -17.18 -4.03
CA ASN A 53 3.97 -18.08 -3.48
C ASN A 53 4.50 -19.04 -4.55
N CYS A 54 3.59 -19.68 -5.30
CA CYS A 54 3.95 -20.61 -6.39
C CYS A 54 4.77 -19.91 -7.50
N HIS A 55 4.38 -18.67 -7.89
CA HIS A 55 5.11 -17.90 -8.88
C HIS A 55 6.52 -17.55 -8.38
N TYR A 56 6.64 -17.09 -7.13
CA TYR A 56 7.93 -16.76 -6.53
C TYR A 56 8.88 -17.97 -6.50
N GLU A 57 8.43 -19.11 -5.98
CA GLU A 57 9.22 -20.34 -5.87
C GLU A 57 9.73 -20.84 -7.23
N LYS A 58 8.89 -20.73 -8.26
CA LYS A 58 9.25 -21.23 -9.60
C LYS A 58 10.17 -20.33 -10.40
N HIS A 59 9.99 -19.00 -10.25
CA HIS A 59 10.58 -18.05 -11.21
C HIS A 59 11.49 -17.01 -10.57
N MET A 60 11.35 -16.71 -9.29
CA MET A 60 12.02 -15.57 -8.68
C MET A 60 13.03 -15.93 -7.59
N GLU A 61 12.77 -16.97 -6.81
CA GLU A 61 13.59 -17.30 -5.63
C GLU A 61 15.05 -17.55 -6.00
N LYS A 62 15.28 -18.42 -6.98
CA LYS A 62 16.64 -18.74 -7.44
C LYS A 62 17.37 -17.49 -7.94
N SER A 63 16.70 -16.70 -8.77
CA SER A 63 17.28 -15.48 -9.34
C SER A 63 17.59 -14.45 -8.25
N PHE A 64 16.77 -14.35 -7.19
CA PHE A 64 17.05 -13.48 -6.07
C PHE A 64 18.36 -13.86 -5.36
N PHE A 65 18.57 -15.14 -5.05
CA PHE A 65 19.80 -15.61 -4.38
C PHE A 65 21.03 -15.64 -5.30
N GLU A 66 20.83 -15.46 -6.61
CA GLU A 66 21.93 -15.26 -7.58
C GLU A 66 22.38 -13.79 -7.68
N LEU A 67 21.62 -12.82 -7.16
CA LEU A 67 22.02 -11.42 -7.12
C LEU A 67 23.29 -11.23 -6.27
N ASP A 68 24.14 -10.30 -6.67
CA ASP A 68 25.34 -9.94 -5.92
C ASP A 68 25.02 -9.50 -4.50
N LEU A 69 23.90 -8.80 -4.31
CA LEU A 69 23.37 -8.46 -2.99
C LEU A 69 23.20 -9.69 -2.09
N ALA A 70 22.58 -10.75 -2.59
CA ALA A 70 22.31 -11.95 -1.81
C ALA A 70 23.60 -12.76 -1.55
N LYS A 71 24.55 -12.74 -2.48
CA LYS A 71 25.87 -13.38 -2.38
C LYS A 71 26.83 -12.60 -1.48
N GLU A 72 26.74 -11.27 -1.50
CA GLU A 72 27.69 -10.35 -0.88
C GLU A 72 27.11 -9.64 0.37
N LEU A 73 26.20 -10.26 1.10
CA LEU A 73 25.90 -9.78 2.49
C LEU A 73 27.17 -9.77 3.36
N GLY A 74 28.32 -9.93 2.69
CA GLY A 74 29.66 -9.69 3.21
C GLY A 74 29.92 -8.19 3.48
N PRO A 75 31.14 -7.83 3.91
CA PRO A 75 31.50 -6.54 4.52
C PRO A 75 31.33 -5.29 3.63
N LYS A 76 30.92 -5.42 2.37
CA LYS A 76 30.83 -4.30 1.41
C LYS A 76 29.44 -3.75 1.13
N ALA A 77 28.35 -4.42 1.55
CA ALA A 77 27.02 -3.88 1.34
C ALA A 77 26.77 -2.69 2.29
N ASN A 78 26.43 -1.53 1.75
CA ASN A 78 25.96 -0.41 2.56
C ASN A 78 24.47 -0.65 2.87
N PRO A 79 24.10 -0.99 4.11
CA PRO A 79 22.73 -1.39 4.47
C PRO A 79 21.71 -0.29 4.23
N SER A 80 22.15 0.97 4.14
CA SER A 80 21.29 2.13 3.95
C SER A 80 20.82 2.34 2.50
N GLU A 81 21.34 1.58 1.54
CA GLU A 81 21.10 1.84 0.11
C GLU A 81 20.34 0.72 -0.61
N VAL A 82 20.14 -0.43 0.03
CA VAL A 82 19.60 -1.62 -0.63
C VAL A 82 18.44 -2.21 0.15
N ASP A 83 17.38 -2.58 -0.57
CA ASP A 83 16.21 -3.26 -0.03
C ASP A 83 16.32 -4.78 -0.31
N TRP A 84 16.10 -5.60 0.73
CA TRP A 84 16.11 -7.06 0.66
C TRP A 84 14.73 -7.58 0.26
N GLU A 85 14.37 -7.34 -1.01
CA GLU A 85 13.06 -7.74 -1.53
C GLU A 85 13.18 -8.30 -2.96
N SER A 86 12.35 -9.31 -3.25
CA SER A 86 12.08 -9.80 -4.60
C SER A 86 10.68 -9.33 -4.98
N THR A 87 10.55 -8.46 -5.98
CA THR A 87 9.31 -7.73 -6.22
C THR A 87 9.01 -7.53 -7.70
N TYR A 88 7.72 -7.43 -8.01
CA TYR A 88 7.21 -6.96 -9.29
C TYR A 88 5.94 -6.14 -9.09
N PHE A 89 5.57 -5.38 -10.11
CA PHE A 89 4.43 -4.47 -10.06
C PHE A 89 3.46 -4.76 -11.21
N LEU A 90 2.22 -5.11 -10.85
CA LEU A 90 1.13 -5.28 -11.80
C LEU A 90 0.26 -4.03 -11.82
N GLN A 91 0.15 -3.41 -12.97
CA GLN A 91 -0.82 -2.36 -13.22
C GLN A 91 -2.13 -2.98 -13.70
N HIS A 92 -3.25 -2.58 -13.10
CA HIS A 92 -4.58 -3.07 -13.45
C HIS A 92 -5.39 -2.03 -14.21
N HIS A 93 -5.26 -0.75 -13.84
CA HIS A 93 -6.00 0.37 -14.44
C HIS A 93 -5.09 1.61 -14.51
N PRO A 94 -5.14 2.47 -15.56
CA PRO A 94 -6.07 2.45 -16.71
C PRO A 94 -5.74 1.39 -17.78
N LYS A 95 -4.54 0.84 -17.79
CA LYS A 95 -4.13 -0.21 -18.73
C LYS A 95 -3.47 -1.34 -17.97
N CYS A 96 -3.94 -2.56 -18.15
CA CYS A 96 -3.31 -3.73 -17.57
C CYS A 96 -1.96 -4.00 -18.27
N ASN A 97 -0.91 -4.29 -17.48
CA ASN A 97 0.43 -4.62 -17.99
C ASN A 97 0.80 -6.09 -17.79
N ILE A 98 -0.15 -6.95 -17.52
CA ILE A 98 0.13 -8.39 -17.27
C ILE A 98 0.78 -9.08 -18.47
N GLU A 99 0.57 -8.55 -19.67
CA GLU A 99 1.19 -9.06 -20.90
C GLU A 99 2.70 -8.81 -20.94
N ASP A 100 3.20 -7.81 -20.20
CA ASP A 100 4.62 -7.52 -20.06
C ASP A 100 5.35 -8.59 -19.21
N PHE A 101 4.58 -9.44 -18.54
CA PHE A 101 5.05 -10.54 -17.70
C PHE A 101 4.51 -11.88 -18.23
N PRO A 102 5.08 -12.42 -19.34
CA PRO A 102 4.54 -13.61 -19.99
C PRO A 102 4.52 -14.85 -19.09
N GLU A 103 5.43 -14.95 -18.14
CA GLU A 103 5.48 -16.04 -17.15
C GLU A 103 4.30 -15.96 -16.17
N ILE A 104 4.03 -14.76 -15.63
CA ILE A 104 2.87 -14.48 -14.79
C ILE A 104 1.60 -14.67 -15.62
N GLY A 105 1.54 -14.13 -16.83
CA GLY A 105 0.41 -14.26 -17.72
C GLY A 105 0.09 -15.72 -18.09
N ALA A 106 1.09 -16.58 -18.27
CA ALA A 106 0.91 -18.00 -18.56
C ALA A 106 0.42 -18.78 -17.32
N GLU A 107 0.94 -18.50 -16.14
CA GLU A 107 0.49 -19.11 -14.88
C GLU A 107 -0.89 -18.58 -14.47
N PHE A 108 -1.11 -17.30 -14.63
CA PHE A 108 -2.41 -16.67 -14.48
C PHE A 108 -3.46 -17.36 -15.37
N ARG A 109 -3.11 -17.68 -16.62
CA ARG A 109 -3.95 -18.45 -17.55
C ARG A 109 -4.06 -19.93 -17.21
N LYS A 110 -3.04 -20.56 -16.62
CA LYS A 110 -3.05 -21.99 -16.23
C LYS A 110 -3.77 -22.23 -14.90
N PHE A 111 -3.68 -21.32 -13.98
CA PHE A 111 -4.54 -21.31 -12.79
C PHE A 111 -6.01 -21.24 -13.19
N ASN A 112 -6.25 -20.72 -14.38
CA ASN A 112 -7.53 -20.57 -15.06
C ASN A 112 -8.08 -21.83 -15.73
N GLN A 113 -7.48 -22.98 -15.66
CA GLN A 113 -8.22 -24.20 -15.99
C GLN A 113 -9.35 -24.49 -14.99
N CYS A 114 -9.39 -23.72 -13.88
CA CYS A 114 -10.53 -23.67 -12.97
C CYS A 114 -11.12 -22.26 -12.77
N ASP A 115 -10.37 -21.12 -12.94
CA ASP A 115 -10.93 -19.77 -12.75
C ASP A 115 -10.00 -18.66 -13.31
N SER A 116 -10.28 -18.16 -14.51
CA SER A 116 -9.55 -17.04 -15.16
C SER A 116 -9.66 -15.69 -14.46
N GLU A 117 -10.45 -15.64 -13.40
CA GLU A 117 -10.93 -14.42 -12.77
C GLU A 117 -10.34 -14.15 -11.37
N THR A 118 -9.55 -15.08 -10.78
CA THR A 118 -9.20 -15.04 -9.37
C THR A 118 -8.53 -13.71 -8.95
N VAL A 119 -7.46 -13.28 -9.63
CA VAL A 119 -6.78 -12.02 -9.26
C VAL A 119 -7.60 -10.82 -9.71
N GLU A 120 -8.25 -10.87 -10.87
CA GLU A 120 -9.12 -9.78 -11.36
C GLU A 120 -10.32 -9.59 -10.45
N ILE A 121 -10.97 -10.68 -10.02
CA ILE A 121 -12.08 -10.63 -9.05
C ILE A 121 -11.58 -10.06 -7.72
N TYR A 122 -10.41 -10.52 -7.23
CA TYR A 122 -9.82 -9.99 -6.01
C TYR A 122 -9.58 -8.48 -6.10
N ILE A 123 -8.90 -8.03 -7.16
CA ILE A 123 -8.61 -6.60 -7.38
C ILE A 123 -9.90 -5.78 -7.53
N HIS A 124 -10.90 -6.32 -8.23
CA HIS A 124 -12.21 -5.65 -8.36
C HIS A 124 -12.91 -5.51 -6.99
N GLN A 125 -12.93 -6.57 -6.18
CA GLN A 125 -13.51 -6.50 -4.83
C GLN A 125 -12.73 -5.55 -3.93
N LEU A 126 -11.39 -5.59 -4.00
CA LEU A 126 -10.53 -4.71 -3.22
C LEU A 126 -10.69 -3.23 -3.62
N THR A 127 -10.89 -2.97 -4.91
CA THR A 127 -11.21 -1.62 -5.40
C THR A 127 -12.51 -1.08 -4.80
N LYS A 128 -13.54 -1.92 -4.66
CA LYS A 128 -14.79 -1.53 -3.98
C LYS A 128 -14.57 -1.19 -2.49
N VAL A 129 -13.69 -1.93 -1.83
CA VAL A 129 -13.30 -1.61 -0.44
C VAL A 129 -12.62 -0.25 -0.39
N ALA A 130 -11.67 0.03 -1.29
CA ALA A 130 -11.00 1.33 -1.37
C ALA A 130 -11.97 2.47 -1.64
N GLU A 131 -12.89 2.29 -2.59
CA GLU A 131 -13.92 3.28 -2.93
C GLU A 131 -14.85 3.57 -1.74
N LYS A 132 -15.27 2.55 -1.01
CA LYS A 132 -16.09 2.71 0.18
C LYS A 132 -15.36 3.47 1.30
N LEU A 133 -14.07 3.17 1.50
CA LEU A 133 -13.24 3.95 2.41
C LEU A 133 -13.12 5.40 1.94
N ALA A 134 -12.86 5.64 0.65
CA ALA A 134 -12.79 6.98 0.06
C ALA A 134 -14.08 7.79 0.27
N GLU A 135 -15.26 7.14 0.18
CA GLU A 135 -16.54 7.75 0.50
C GLU A 135 -16.62 8.17 1.98
N GLY A 136 -16.28 7.26 2.90
CA GLY A 136 -16.25 7.55 4.32
C GLY A 136 -15.27 8.68 4.69
N LEU A 137 -14.08 8.66 4.10
CA LEU A 137 -13.09 9.73 4.30
C LEU A 137 -13.61 11.08 3.81
N SER A 138 -14.25 11.12 2.64
CA SER A 138 -14.82 12.35 2.09
C SER A 138 -15.88 12.94 3.01
N GLU A 139 -16.83 12.13 3.47
CA GLU A 139 -17.89 12.58 4.37
C GLU A 139 -17.35 13.05 5.74
N ASN A 140 -16.39 12.36 6.31
CA ASN A 140 -15.74 12.74 7.56
C ASN A 140 -14.97 14.07 7.46
N LEU A 141 -14.51 14.44 6.26
CA LEU A 141 -13.90 15.74 5.99
C LEU A 141 -14.94 16.84 5.70
N GLY A 142 -16.26 16.52 5.75
CA GLY A 142 -17.33 17.45 5.43
C GLY A 142 -17.49 17.71 3.92
N LEU A 143 -16.94 16.83 3.08
CA LEU A 143 -16.97 16.92 1.63
C LEU A 143 -18.14 16.10 1.04
N ALA A 144 -18.43 16.29 -0.24
CA ALA A 144 -19.35 15.42 -0.95
C ALA A 144 -18.87 13.96 -0.88
N LYS A 145 -19.76 13.00 -0.66
CA LYS A 145 -19.47 11.58 -0.48
C LYS A 145 -18.53 11.01 -1.56
N ASP A 146 -18.69 11.46 -2.79
CA ASP A 146 -17.91 10.99 -3.95
C ASP A 146 -16.68 11.86 -4.28
N HIS A 147 -16.31 12.79 -3.38
CA HIS A 147 -15.28 13.80 -3.65
C HIS A 147 -13.90 13.17 -3.97
N ILE A 148 -13.38 12.31 -3.10
CA ILE A 148 -12.10 11.63 -3.32
C ILE A 148 -12.16 10.76 -4.58
N LYS A 149 -13.25 10.01 -4.77
CA LYS A 149 -13.44 9.17 -5.96
C LYS A 149 -13.42 9.99 -7.25
N LYS A 150 -14.11 11.12 -7.28
CA LYS A 150 -14.12 12.03 -8.45
C LYS A 150 -12.76 12.65 -8.70
N THR A 151 -12.08 13.07 -7.64
CA THR A 151 -10.73 13.65 -7.74
C THR A 151 -9.73 12.63 -8.28
N PHE A 152 -9.83 11.35 -7.88
CA PHE A 152 -8.93 10.30 -8.35
C PHE A 152 -9.27 9.78 -9.76
N SER A 153 -10.48 10.11 -10.30
CA SER A 153 -10.99 9.52 -11.53
C SER A 153 -10.32 10.05 -12.82
N PRO A 154 -9.99 9.16 -13.78
CA PRO A 154 -9.95 7.71 -13.63
C PRO A 154 -8.79 7.27 -12.74
N PRO A 155 -9.02 6.43 -11.71
CA PRO A 155 -7.98 6.08 -10.75
C PRO A 155 -6.86 5.27 -11.38
N PHE A 156 -5.66 5.38 -10.84
CA PHE A 156 -4.59 4.41 -11.09
C PHE A 156 -4.69 3.28 -10.06
N ILE A 157 -4.82 2.05 -10.54
CA ILE A 157 -4.85 0.85 -9.71
C ILE A 157 -3.69 -0.05 -10.10
N GLY A 158 -2.84 -0.36 -9.13
CA GLY A 158 -1.72 -1.26 -9.32
C GLY A 158 -1.40 -2.02 -8.04
N THR A 159 -0.76 -3.17 -8.18
CA THR A 159 -0.40 -4.03 -7.05
C THR A 159 1.11 -4.30 -7.06
N LYS A 160 1.79 -3.89 -6.00
CA LYS A 160 3.14 -4.35 -5.70
C LYS A 160 3.05 -5.70 -5.01
N ILE A 161 3.65 -6.70 -5.62
CA ILE A 161 3.81 -8.03 -5.04
C ILE A 161 5.27 -8.14 -4.62
N ALA A 162 5.50 -8.39 -3.34
CA ALA A 162 6.84 -8.49 -2.78
C ALA A 162 6.98 -9.75 -1.91
N LYS A 163 8.07 -10.45 -2.11
CA LYS A 163 8.58 -11.48 -1.22
C LYS A 163 9.84 -10.96 -0.55
N TYR A 164 9.90 -11.12 0.76
CA TYR A 164 11.07 -10.81 1.57
C TYR A 164 11.67 -12.13 2.04
N PRO A 165 12.66 -12.67 1.30
CA PRO A 165 13.26 -13.95 1.62
C PRO A 165 14.00 -13.92 2.96
N HIS A 166 14.26 -15.09 3.53
CA HIS A 166 15.12 -15.18 4.70
C HIS A 166 16.47 -14.49 4.46
N CYS A 167 16.93 -13.78 5.46
CA CYS A 167 18.16 -13.00 5.41
C CYS A 167 19.18 -13.54 6.40
N PRO A 168 20.39 -13.91 5.97
CA PRO A 168 21.42 -14.42 6.86
C PRO A 168 21.84 -13.43 7.95
N ASP A 169 21.79 -12.13 7.64
CA ASP A 169 22.18 -11.04 8.55
C ASP A 169 21.16 -9.88 8.51
N PRO A 170 19.97 -10.06 9.13
CA PRO A 170 18.86 -9.10 9.03
C PRO A 170 19.14 -7.76 9.72
N GLU A 171 20.16 -7.67 10.59
CA GLU A 171 20.53 -6.41 11.23
C GLU A 171 21.27 -5.46 10.27
N ARG A 172 21.74 -5.97 9.12
CA ARG A 172 22.52 -5.20 8.16
C ARG A 172 21.69 -4.63 7.00
N VAL A 173 20.47 -5.11 6.80
CA VAL A 173 19.61 -4.69 5.69
C VAL A 173 18.18 -4.54 6.14
N PHE A 174 17.42 -3.73 5.41
CA PHE A 174 15.97 -3.70 5.53
C PHE A 174 15.34 -4.56 4.44
N GLY A 175 14.18 -5.17 4.72
CA GLY A 175 13.32 -5.70 3.68
C GLY A 175 12.90 -4.58 2.73
N LEU A 176 12.41 -3.47 3.32
CA LEU A 176 12.14 -2.23 2.61
C LEU A 176 12.45 -1.05 3.54
N ARG A 177 13.27 -0.13 3.07
CA ARG A 177 13.65 1.07 3.84
C ARG A 177 12.46 1.95 4.18
N ALA A 178 12.60 2.76 5.23
CA ALA A 178 11.57 3.65 5.71
C ALA A 178 11.14 4.67 4.63
N HIS A 179 9.83 4.76 4.37
CA HIS A 179 9.22 5.67 3.40
C HIS A 179 7.75 5.92 3.74
N THR A 180 7.14 6.90 3.09
CA THR A 180 5.69 7.05 2.99
C THR A 180 5.24 6.67 1.59
N ASP A 181 3.96 6.39 1.39
CA ASP A 181 3.41 6.08 0.07
C ASP A 181 2.97 7.34 -0.67
N ALA A 182 3.37 7.45 -1.94
CA ALA A 182 3.07 8.62 -2.77
C ALA A 182 1.58 8.84 -3.06
N GLY A 183 0.79 7.76 -3.00
CA GLY A 183 -0.56 7.70 -3.56
C GLY A 183 -1.69 8.04 -2.59
N GLY A 184 -2.81 7.33 -2.76
CA GLY A 184 -4.05 7.58 -2.03
C GLY A 184 -4.31 6.60 -0.89
N ILE A 185 -4.95 5.48 -1.19
CA ILE A 185 -5.32 4.44 -0.21
C ILE A 185 -4.60 3.15 -0.60
N ILE A 186 -3.87 2.58 0.32
CA ILE A 186 -3.13 1.34 0.12
C ILE A 186 -3.81 0.23 0.91
N LEU A 187 -4.11 -0.89 0.26
CA LEU A 187 -4.77 -2.06 0.84
C LEU A 187 -3.80 -3.23 0.73
N LEU A 188 -3.40 -3.74 1.88
CA LEU A 188 -2.38 -4.76 1.99
C LEU A 188 -2.97 -6.08 2.47
N LEU A 189 -2.83 -7.12 1.64
CA LEU A 189 -2.91 -8.51 2.05
C LEU A 189 -1.50 -8.97 2.38
N GLN A 190 -1.24 -9.24 3.66
CA GLN A 190 0.09 -9.61 4.14
C GLN A 190 0.18 -11.07 4.56
N ASP A 191 1.40 -11.48 4.82
CA ASP A 191 1.72 -12.79 5.40
C ASP A 191 0.99 -13.03 6.73
N ASP A 192 0.61 -14.28 6.97
CA ASP A 192 -0.13 -14.69 8.17
C ASP A 192 0.80 -15.08 9.33
N THR A 193 2.08 -15.27 9.05
CA THR A 193 3.04 -15.88 9.97
C THR A 193 4.34 -15.09 10.13
N VAL A 194 4.89 -14.58 9.02
CA VAL A 194 6.19 -13.90 9.05
C VAL A 194 6.01 -12.40 9.29
N PRO A 195 6.55 -11.85 10.39
CA PRO A 195 6.47 -10.43 10.72
C PRO A 195 7.37 -9.58 9.80
N GLY A 196 7.52 -8.30 10.11
CA GLY A 196 8.50 -7.41 9.49
C GLY A 196 7.97 -6.02 9.18
N LEU A 197 6.66 -5.85 8.92
CA LEU A 197 6.10 -4.52 8.68
C LEU A 197 6.00 -3.71 9.98
N GLU A 198 6.51 -2.48 9.94
CA GLU A 198 6.48 -1.54 11.08
C GLU A 198 6.07 -0.15 10.60
N PHE A 199 5.26 0.54 11.40
CA PHE A 199 4.87 1.93 11.21
C PHE A 199 5.44 2.82 12.31
N TYR A 200 5.87 4.03 11.93
CA TYR A 200 6.46 4.97 12.87
C TYR A 200 5.37 5.85 13.47
N LYS A 201 5.13 5.70 14.78
CA LYS A 201 4.11 6.44 15.51
C LYS A 201 4.65 6.90 16.87
N ASP A 202 4.42 8.16 17.18
CA ASP A 202 4.77 8.78 18.47
C ASP A 202 6.24 8.52 18.90
N GLY A 203 7.16 8.60 17.95
CA GLY A 203 8.58 8.40 18.20
C GLY A 203 9.05 6.93 18.21
N MET A 204 8.16 5.97 17.94
CA MET A 204 8.46 4.54 18.01
C MET A 204 8.02 3.80 16.76
N TRP A 205 8.71 2.69 16.44
CA TRP A 205 8.28 1.75 15.44
C TRP A 205 7.26 0.77 16.05
N VAL A 206 6.05 0.78 15.52
CA VAL A 206 4.94 -0.11 15.91
C VAL A 206 4.88 -1.28 14.93
N PRO A 207 5.10 -2.52 15.39
CA PRO A 207 5.03 -3.67 14.51
C PRO A 207 3.57 -3.98 14.14
N VAL A 208 3.36 -4.32 12.86
CA VAL A 208 2.09 -4.86 12.37
C VAL A 208 2.16 -6.37 12.48
N THR A 209 1.53 -6.91 13.50
CA THR A 209 1.53 -8.35 13.76
C THR A 209 0.82 -9.09 12.63
N PRO A 210 1.42 -10.20 12.09
CA PRO A 210 0.72 -11.09 11.19
C PRO A 210 -0.59 -11.58 11.79
N ASN A 211 -1.63 -11.70 10.97
CA ASN A 211 -2.91 -12.20 11.47
C ASN A 211 -3.53 -13.21 10.47
N LYS A 212 -4.24 -14.18 11.03
CA LYS A 212 -4.95 -15.24 10.28
C LYS A 212 -6.44 -14.95 10.09
N ASP A 213 -6.89 -13.76 10.48
CA ASP A 213 -8.33 -13.41 10.51
C ASP A 213 -8.78 -12.79 9.17
N HIS A 214 -8.00 -12.93 8.10
CA HIS A 214 -8.29 -12.42 6.74
C HIS A 214 -8.65 -10.92 6.69
N LYS A 215 -8.17 -10.13 7.67
CA LYS A 215 -8.34 -8.68 7.64
C LYS A 215 -7.41 -8.07 6.58
N ILE A 216 -7.88 -7.00 5.94
CA ILE A 216 -7.05 -6.17 5.07
C ILE A 216 -6.41 -5.07 5.92
N PHE A 217 -5.10 -4.92 5.82
CA PHE A 217 -4.41 -3.77 6.41
C PHE A 217 -4.49 -2.59 5.46
N VAL A 218 -4.80 -1.41 5.99
CA VAL A 218 -4.95 -0.20 5.19
C VAL A 218 -4.05 0.90 5.75
N ASN A 219 -3.35 1.59 4.87
CA ASN A 219 -2.67 2.84 5.21
C ASN A 219 -2.99 3.93 4.16
N LEU A 220 -2.87 5.19 4.61
CA LEU A 220 -3.09 6.36 3.78
C LEU A 220 -1.77 6.86 3.21
N GLY A 221 -1.82 7.29 1.95
CA GLY A 221 -0.68 7.88 1.27
C GLY A 221 -0.70 9.42 1.28
N ASP A 222 0.36 9.98 0.73
CA ASP A 222 0.64 11.42 0.75
C ASP A 222 -0.49 12.27 0.13
N GLN A 223 -1.20 11.74 -0.89
CA GLN A 223 -2.28 12.50 -1.54
C GLN A 223 -3.49 12.69 -0.62
N VAL A 224 -3.83 11.69 0.21
CA VAL A 224 -4.91 11.83 1.18
C VAL A 224 -4.52 12.82 2.29
N GLU A 225 -3.27 12.83 2.73
CA GLU A 225 -2.79 13.82 3.70
C GLU A 225 -2.89 15.24 3.13
N ILE A 226 -2.45 15.45 1.90
CA ILE A 226 -2.50 16.76 1.23
C ILE A 226 -3.95 17.21 1.02
N MET A 227 -4.82 16.35 0.48
CA MET A 227 -6.23 16.65 0.26
C MET A 227 -6.98 16.97 1.54
N SER A 228 -6.69 16.24 2.61
CA SER A 228 -7.27 16.49 3.93
C SER A 228 -6.64 17.69 4.66
N ASN A 229 -5.77 18.44 4.01
CA ASN A 229 -5.05 19.57 4.60
C ASN A 229 -4.28 19.19 5.87
N GLY A 230 -3.69 17.99 5.88
CA GLY A 230 -2.90 17.45 6.97
C GLY A 230 -3.71 16.89 8.15
N ILE A 231 -5.05 16.78 8.03
CA ILE A 231 -5.89 16.12 9.05
C ILE A 231 -5.56 14.64 9.09
N TYR A 232 -5.66 13.96 7.96
CA TYR A 232 -5.29 12.55 7.84
C TYR A 232 -3.79 12.40 7.61
N LYS A 233 -3.22 11.30 8.07
CA LYS A 233 -1.75 11.14 8.08
C LYS A 233 -1.30 10.07 7.11
N SER A 234 -0.28 10.41 6.33
CA SER A 234 0.55 9.43 5.62
C SER A 234 1.74 9.09 6.50
N ILE A 235 1.83 7.86 6.97
CA ILE A 235 2.78 7.48 8.02
C ILE A 235 4.01 6.79 7.43
N LEU A 236 5.17 7.16 7.98
CA LEU A 236 6.44 6.52 7.68
C LEU A 236 6.38 5.05 8.09
N HIS A 237 6.76 4.15 7.19
CA HIS A 237 6.76 2.72 7.44
C HIS A 237 7.94 2.04 6.75
N ARG A 238 8.29 0.84 7.24
CA ARG A 238 9.38 0.03 6.73
C ARG A 238 9.06 -1.46 6.85
N VAL A 239 9.85 -2.29 6.17
CA VAL A 239 9.84 -3.73 6.39
C VAL A 239 11.21 -4.15 6.88
N ARG A 240 11.26 -4.87 8.00
CA ARG A 240 12.49 -5.52 8.47
C ARG A 240 12.74 -6.80 7.67
N ALA A 241 14.00 -7.08 7.41
CA ALA A 241 14.39 -8.40 6.97
C ALA A 241 14.31 -9.37 8.17
N GLU A 242 13.94 -10.62 7.90
CA GLU A 242 13.80 -11.65 8.92
C GLU A 242 14.80 -12.79 8.64
N LYS A 243 15.31 -13.39 9.72
CA LYS A 243 16.30 -14.49 9.62
C LYS A 243 15.65 -15.78 9.14
N GLU A 244 14.40 -15.98 9.47
CA GLU A 244 13.64 -17.20 9.14
C GLU A 244 12.36 -16.84 8.41
N GLY A 245 11.93 -17.72 7.50
CA GLY A 245 10.74 -17.54 6.70
C GLY A 245 10.96 -16.67 5.47
N CYS A 246 9.89 -16.53 4.69
CA CYS A 246 9.85 -15.69 3.49
C CYS A 246 8.53 -14.92 3.50
N ARG A 247 8.57 -13.67 3.97
CA ARG A 247 7.38 -12.84 4.15
C ARG A 247 6.75 -12.49 2.81
N LEU A 248 5.42 -12.61 2.73
CA LEU A 248 4.60 -12.19 1.61
C LEU A 248 3.96 -10.82 1.85
N SER A 249 3.91 -9.99 0.82
CA SER A 249 3.21 -8.70 0.81
C SER A 249 2.56 -8.45 -0.55
N ILE A 250 1.24 -8.25 -0.57
CA ILE A 250 0.45 -7.94 -1.77
C ILE A 250 -0.23 -6.60 -1.49
N ALA A 251 0.41 -5.51 -1.89
CA ALA A 251 -0.05 -4.15 -1.64
C ALA A 251 -0.72 -3.58 -2.89
N THR A 252 -2.03 -3.34 -2.81
CA THR A 252 -2.81 -2.73 -3.90
C THR A 252 -3.02 -1.26 -3.60
N PHE A 253 -2.66 -0.43 -4.56
CA PHE A 253 -2.71 1.02 -4.53
C PHE A 253 -3.94 1.52 -5.26
N TYR A 254 -4.81 2.23 -4.56
CA TYR A 254 -5.88 3.03 -5.13
C TYR A 254 -5.45 4.50 -5.15
N ASN A 255 -4.93 4.93 -6.28
CA ASN A 255 -4.27 6.22 -6.45
C ASN A 255 -5.05 7.16 -7.38
N PRO A 256 -4.80 8.47 -7.28
CA PRO A 256 -5.26 9.40 -8.31
C PRO A 256 -4.78 8.99 -9.70
N GLY A 257 -5.57 9.26 -10.72
CA GLY A 257 -5.09 9.18 -12.11
C GLY A 257 -3.96 10.18 -12.36
N ALA A 258 -3.11 9.90 -13.34
CA ALA A 258 -1.92 10.70 -13.64
C ALA A 258 -2.21 12.22 -13.77
N ASN A 259 -3.33 12.56 -14.40
CA ASN A 259 -3.76 13.94 -14.64
C ASN A 259 -4.73 14.49 -13.58
N ALA A 260 -4.99 13.72 -12.49
CA ALA A 260 -5.84 14.19 -11.41
C ALA A 260 -5.21 15.42 -10.75
N VAL A 261 -6.00 16.45 -10.57
CA VAL A 261 -5.57 17.67 -9.89
C VAL A 261 -5.82 17.52 -8.39
N ILE A 262 -4.75 17.42 -7.64
CA ILE A 262 -4.77 17.31 -6.18
C ILE A 262 -4.67 18.70 -5.58
N LYS A 263 -5.63 19.02 -4.74
CA LYS A 263 -5.67 20.28 -3.99
C LYS A 263 -6.38 20.06 -2.66
N PRO A 264 -5.99 20.76 -1.60
CA PRO A 264 -6.76 20.79 -0.36
C PRO A 264 -8.04 21.61 -0.54
N ASP A 265 -9.12 21.20 0.13
CA ASP A 265 -10.43 21.82 -0.08
C ASP A 265 -10.73 23.05 0.76
N ALA A 266 -9.96 23.36 1.80
CA ALA A 266 -10.14 24.58 2.59
C ALA A 266 -8.92 24.93 3.42
N LYS A 267 -8.66 26.23 3.62
CA LYS A 267 -7.59 26.83 4.44
C LYS A 267 -6.22 26.13 4.32
N LEU A 268 -5.48 26.54 3.35
CA LEU A 268 -4.29 25.91 2.79
C LEU A 268 -3.10 25.82 3.74
N LEU A 269 -2.80 24.64 4.26
CA LEU A 269 -1.44 24.26 4.67
C LEU A 269 -0.58 23.94 3.44
N TYR A 270 -1.21 23.49 2.36
CA TYR A 270 -0.56 23.17 1.10
C TYR A 270 -0.98 24.17 0.02
N PRO A 271 -0.12 24.48 -0.96
CA PRO A 271 -0.41 25.44 -2.03
C PRO A 271 -1.44 24.91 -3.02
N GLY A 272 -1.73 25.72 -4.02
CA GLY A 272 -2.68 25.42 -5.09
C GLY A 272 -2.48 24.08 -5.77
N GLY A 273 -3.44 23.66 -6.57
CA GLY A 273 -3.48 22.31 -7.14
C GLY A 273 -2.31 21.98 -8.05
N TYR A 274 -1.92 20.72 -8.09
CA TYR A 274 -0.92 20.12 -8.96
C TYR A 274 -1.45 18.80 -9.56
N GLN A 275 -0.83 18.33 -10.64
CA GLN A 275 -1.16 17.01 -11.19
C GLN A 275 -0.39 15.90 -10.44
N PHE A 276 -1.04 14.79 -10.19
CA PHE A 276 -0.42 13.67 -9.45
C PHE A 276 0.85 13.15 -10.12
N GLN A 277 0.95 13.14 -11.44
CA GLN A 277 2.16 12.73 -12.15
C GLN A 277 3.37 13.62 -11.82
N GLU A 278 3.17 14.93 -11.57
CA GLU A 278 4.24 15.87 -11.19
C GLU A 278 4.78 15.52 -9.80
N TYR A 279 3.87 15.24 -8.86
CA TYR A 279 4.25 14.75 -7.54
C TYR A 279 5.02 13.43 -7.63
N LEU A 280 4.51 12.47 -8.41
CA LEU A 280 5.10 11.15 -8.54
C LEU A 280 6.53 11.21 -9.11
N ALA A 281 6.78 12.08 -10.09
CA ALA A 281 8.13 12.29 -10.64
C ALA A 281 9.10 12.80 -9.56
N TYR A 282 8.67 13.75 -8.74
CA TYR A 282 9.49 14.24 -7.62
C TYR A 282 9.68 13.18 -6.53
N TYR A 283 8.63 12.44 -6.20
CA TYR A 283 8.66 11.38 -5.20
C TYR A 283 9.67 10.28 -5.53
N GLN A 284 9.80 9.87 -6.78
CA GLN A 284 10.72 8.82 -7.20
C GLN A 284 12.17 9.09 -6.77
N GLY A 285 12.60 10.35 -6.83
CA GLY A 285 13.93 10.76 -6.38
C GLY A 285 14.05 11.02 -4.86
N THR A 286 12.93 11.11 -4.14
CA THR A 286 12.89 11.52 -2.72
C THR A 286 12.16 10.54 -1.81
N LYS A 287 11.81 9.35 -2.31
CA LYS A 287 11.02 8.33 -1.60
C LYS A 287 11.55 8.02 -0.20
N PHE A 288 12.85 7.85 -0.08
CA PHE A 288 13.52 7.49 1.17
C PHE A 288 14.08 8.70 1.94
N GLY A 289 13.77 9.92 1.48
CA GLY A 289 14.14 11.16 2.15
C GLY A 289 13.12 11.61 3.19
N ASP A 290 13.42 12.74 3.85
CA ASP A 290 12.50 13.35 4.82
C ASP A 290 11.21 13.82 4.15
N LYS A 291 10.08 13.31 4.63
CA LYS A 291 8.75 13.68 4.16
C LYS A 291 8.46 15.18 4.34
N ALA A 292 8.86 15.78 5.46
CA ALA A 292 8.61 17.19 5.72
C ALA A 292 9.36 18.07 4.70
N ALA A 293 10.61 17.74 4.37
CA ALA A 293 11.37 18.41 3.32
C ALA A 293 10.72 18.23 1.95
N ARG A 294 10.21 17.01 1.64
CA ARG A 294 9.50 16.74 0.39
C ARG A 294 8.22 17.58 0.28
N PHE A 295 7.41 17.64 1.34
CA PHE A 295 6.19 18.44 1.35
C PHE A 295 6.48 19.95 1.30
N GLN A 296 7.56 20.41 1.90
CA GLN A 296 7.98 21.80 1.78
C GLN A 296 8.40 22.14 0.35
N ALA A 297 9.17 21.28 -0.31
CA ALA A 297 9.55 21.47 -1.71
C ALA A 297 8.32 21.51 -2.63
N ILE A 298 7.32 20.65 -2.40
CA ILE A 298 6.06 20.67 -3.14
C ILE A 298 5.33 22.02 -2.94
N LYS A 299 5.26 22.54 -1.71
CA LYS A 299 4.69 23.86 -1.46
C LYS A 299 5.37 24.96 -2.28
N GLU A 300 6.69 24.93 -2.36
CA GLU A 300 7.48 25.94 -3.11
C GLU A 300 7.32 25.80 -4.62
N MET A 301 7.27 24.55 -5.14
CA MET A 301 7.10 24.28 -6.58
C MET A 301 5.75 24.75 -7.12
N PHE A 302 4.69 24.62 -6.33
CA PHE A 302 3.30 24.88 -6.76
C PHE A 302 2.66 26.10 -6.11
N SER A 303 3.45 26.97 -5.45
CA SER A 303 2.99 28.25 -4.88
C SER A 303 2.98 29.40 -5.88
N LYS A 304 3.26 29.15 -7.17
CA LYS A 304 3.37 30.19 -8.21
C LYS A 304 2.08 30.35 -8.99
#